data_135358d4d090f0afbd7b191add961c3f
#
_entry.id   135358d4d090f0afbd7b191add961c3f
#
_cell.length_a   1.000
_cell.length_b   1.000
_cell.length_c   1.000
_cell.angle_alpha   90.00
_cell.angle_beta   90.00
_cell.angle_gamma   90.00
#
_symmetry.space_group_name_H-M   'P 1'
#
loop_
_entity.id
_entity.type
_entity.pdbx_description
1 polymer ?
#
loop_
_entity_poly.entity_id
_entity_poly.type
_entity_poly.pdbx_seq_one_letter_code
_entity_poly.pdbx_strand_id
1 'polypeptide(L)'
;MQILYDRIRKDGIVRAGNVLKVDRFLNHQMDIHLFQEIGKEFKRRFEGEEINKILTIEASGIGIACIVAEYFDVPVVFAKKTKTKNIAGEVYTTKVESFTHGTVYDIIVSKEFLGKGDKVLVIDDFLAKGKALDGLTTLIQDSGAELVGAGIVIEKGFQDGGKRILDKG
;
A
#
# COMPACT_ATOMS: atom_id res chain seq x y z
N MET A 1 -14.25 9.14 4.32
CA MET A 1 -13.65 9.89 5.46
C MET A 1 -13.62 11.37 5.12
N GLN A 2 -14.41 12.18 5.83
CA GLN A 2 -14.64 13.60 5.45
C GLN A 2 -13.36 14.45 5.51
N ILE A 3 -12.54 14.28 6.55
CA ILE A 3 -11.29 15.03 6.73
C ILE A 3 -10.33 14.88 5.54
N LEU A 4 -10.26 13.69 4.92
CA LEU A 4 -9.45 13.44 3.73
C LEU A 4 -10.01 14.17 2.51
N TYR A 5 -11.34 14.14 2.30
CA TYR A 5 -11.98 14.88 1.22
C TYR A 5 -11.73 16.39 1.33
N ASP A 6 -11.88 16.95 2.53
CA ASP A 6 -11.65 18.38 2.76
C ASP A 6 -10.18 18.74 2.52
N ARG A 7 -9.26 17.86 2.91
CA ARG A 7 -7.83 18.05 2.67
C ARG A 7 -7.48 18.01 1.18
N ILE A 8 -8.04 17.04 0.44
CA ILE A 8 -7.86 16.95 -1.02
C ILE A 8 -8.42 18.20 -1.71
N ARG A 9 -9.61 18.67 -1.33
CA ARG A 9 -10.22 19.88 -1.91
C ARG A 9 -9.41 21.13 -1.64
N LYS A 10 -8.84 21.25 -0.45
CA LYS A 10 -8.07 22.43 -0.03
C LYS A 10 -6.68 22.50 -0.66
N ASP A 11 -5.94 21.38 -0.64
CA ASP A 11 -4.51 21.35 -0.93
C ASP A 11 -4.13 20.44 -2.10
N GLY A 12 -5.07 19.66 -2.63
CA GLY A 12 -4.89 18.83 -3.81
C GLY A 12 -4.85 19.67 -5.09
N ILE A 13 -4.00 19.27 -6.03
CA ILE A 13 -3.87 19.94 -7.34
C ILE A 13 -4.21 18.93 -8.43
N VAL A 14 -5.21 19.23 -9.22
CA VAL A 14 -5.52 18.44 -10.42
C VAL A 14 -4.76 19.01 -11.61
N ARG A 15 -3.98 18.19 -12.28
CA ARG A 15 -3.24 18.52 -13.51
C ARG A 15 -3.86 17.86 -14.74
N ALA A 16 -3.44 18.29 -15.93
CA ALA A 16 -3.83 17.67 -17.20
C ALA A 16 -3.59 16.15 -17.16
N GLY A 17 -4.48 15.38 -17.80
CA GLY A 17 -4.42 13.91 -17.79
C GLY A 17 -4.99 13.26 -16.52
N ASN A 18 -5.85 13.97 -15.78
CA ASN A 18 -6.49 13.47 -14.55
C ASN A 18 -5.48 13.05 -13.47
N VAL A 19 -4.38 13.79 -13.35
CA VAL A 19 -3.35 13.57 -12.33
C VAL A 19 -3.69 14.38 -11.10
N LEU A 20 -4.08 13.70 -10.02
CA LEU A 20 -4.23 14.31 -8.69
C LEU A 20 -2.89 14.31 -7.97
N LYS A 21 -2.40 15.50 -7.63
CA LYS A 21 -1.20 15.69 -6.79
C LYS A 21 -1.63 16.01 -5.36
N VAL A 22 -1.12 15.22 -4.43
CA VAL A 22 -1.35 15.33 -2.98
C VAL A 22 -0.03 15.43 -2.22
N ASP A 23 1.00 15.91 -2.90
CA ASP A 23 2.39 15.96 -2.42
C ASP A 23 2.53 16.72 -1.08
N ARG A 24 1.63 17.68 -0.84
CA ARG A 24 1.67 18.55 0.34
C ARG A 24 1.26 17.90 1.64
N PHE A 25 0.63 16.71 1.60
CA PHE A 25 0.09 16.11 2.82
C PHE A 25 0.13 14.56 2.83
N LEU A 26 0.40 13.91 1.70
CA LEU A 26 0.32 12.45 1.64
C LEU A 26 1.64 11.78 1.25
N ASN A 27 2.23 12.10 0.10
CA ASN A 27 3.29 11.28 -0.50
C ASN A 27 4.61 12.00 -0.77
N HIS A 28 4.75 13.25 -0.33
CA HIS A 28 6.04 13.96 -0.31
C HIS A 28 6.27 14.66 1.04
N GLN A 29 5.37 15.57 1.42
CA GLN A 29 5.24 16.03 2.79
C GLN A 29 4.12 15.22 3.46
N MET A 30 4.38 14.71 4.65
CA MET A 30 3.46 13.85 5.38
C MET A 30 2.74 14.65 6.48
N ASP A 31 1.42 14.72 6.41
CA ASP A 31 0.60 15.29 7.48
C ASP A 31 0.30 14.19 8.51
N ILE A 32 1.04 14.19 9.60
CA ILE A 32 0.96 13.13 10.61
C ILE A 32 -0.41 13.11 11.29
N HIS A 33 -1.05 14.28 11.50
CA HIS A 33 -2.39 14.31 12.06
C HIS A 33 -3.41 13.64 11.13
N LEU A 34 -3.33 13.93 9.82
CA LEU A 34 -4.16 13.25 8.83
C LEU A 34 -3.91 11.74 8.81
N PHE A 35 -2.64 11.31 8.93
CA PHE A 35 -2.29 9.89 8.97
C PHE A 35 -2.86 9.19 10.21
N GLN A 36 -2.88 9.87 11.36
CA GLN A 36 -3.52 9.35 12.57
C GLN A 36 -5.03 9.13 12.36
N GLU A 37 -5.72 10.07 11.73
CA GLU A 37 -7.15 9.91 11.40
C GLU A 37 -7.39 8.78 10.39
N ILE A 38 -6.49 8.61 9.41
CA ILE A 38 -6.50 7.48 8.47
C ILE A 38 -6.30 6.15 9.24
N GLY A 39 -5.35 6.11 10.18
CA GLY A 39 -5.11 4.93 11.01
C GLY A 39 -6.31 4.50 11.83
N LYS A 40 -6.99 5.45 12.47
CA LYS A 40 -8.25 5.21 13.19
C LYS A 40 -9.33 4.64 12.26
N GLU A 41 -9.47 5.22 11.06
CA GLU A 41 -10.47 4.77 10.10
C GLU A 41 -10.18 3.35 9.59
N PHE A 42 -8.92 3.02 9.30
CA PHE A 42 -8.57 1.64 8.94
C PHE A 42 -8.79 0.68 10.10
N LYS A 43 -8.40 1.05 11.33
CA LYS A 43 -8.69 0.21 12.51
C LYS A 43 -10.18 -0.09 12.64
N ARG A 44 -11.04 0.93 12.45
CA ARG A 44 -12.50 0.76 12.49
C ARG A 44 -13.03 -0.16 11.38
N ARG A 45 -12.47 -0.05 10.14
CA ARG A 45 -12.91 -0.86 8.99
C ARG A 45 -12.52 -2.33 9.09
N PHE A 46 -11.41 -2.61 9.73
CA PHE A 46 -10.89 -3.95 9.95
C PHE A 46 -11.14 -4.42 11.40
N GLU A 47 -12.17 -3.87 12.06
CA GLU A 47 -12.57 -4.29 13.40
C GLU A 47 -13.03 -5.75 13.37
N GLY A 48 -12.46 -6.57 14.26
CA GLY A 48 -12.76 -8.01 14.34
C GLY A 48 -11.84 -8.88 13.45
N GLU A 49 -11.09 -8.30 12.54
CA GLU A 49 -10.11 -9.04 11.74
C GLU A 49 -8.82 -9.28 12.53
N GLU A 50 -8.31 -10.49 12.43
CA GLU A 50 -7.00 -10.85 13.00
C GLU A 50 -5.89 -10.42 12.04
N ILE A 51 -5.20 -9.33 12.38
CA ILE A 51 -4.07 -8.82 11.64
C ILE A 51 -2.85 -8.84 12.55
N ASN A 52 -1.76 -9.46 12.09
CA ASN A 52 -0.51 -9.50 12.85
C ASN A 52 0.68 -8.88 12.09
N LYS A 53 0.43 -8.39 10.87
CA LYS A 53 1.47 -7.74 10.05
C LYS A 53 0.87 -6.77 9.04
N ILE A 54 1.55 -5.63 8.83
CA ILE A 54 1.24 -4.72 7.73
C ILE A 54 2.33 -4.85 6.67
N LEU A 55 1.91 -4.94 5.40
CA LEU A 55 2.78 -4.92 4.24
C LEU A 55 2.48 -3.70 3.38
N THR A 56 3.51 -3.01 2.94
CA THR A 56 3.42 -1.88 2.01
C THR A 56 4.53 -1.94 0.96
N ILE A 57 4.61 -0.92 0.13
CA ILE A 57 5.68 -0.77 -0.87
C ILE A 57 6.36 0.59 -0.75
N GLU A 58 7.67 0.63 -0.94
CA GLU A 58 8.40 1.90 -0.96
C GLU A 58 7.97 2.80 -2.14
N ALA A 59 7.94 4.14 -1.95
CA ALA A 59 8.38 4.84 -0.77
C ALA A 59 7.18 5.43 0.02
N SER A 60 6.15 5.97 -0.64
CA SER A 60 5.09 6.79 -0.03
C SER A 60 4.18 6.01 0.94
N GLY A 61 3.97 4.72 0.68
CA GLY A 61 3.17 3.86 1.55
C GLY A 61 3.77 3.65 2.95
N ILE A 62 5.11 3.77 3.10
CA ILE A 62 5.80 3.44 4.36
C ILE A 62 5.34 4.34 5.51
N GLY A 63 5.29 5.66 5.29
CA GLY A 63 4.89 6.60 6.34
C GLY A 63 3.46 6.35 6.84
N ILE A 64 2.55 6.09 5.91
CA ILE A 64 1.15 5.76 6.23
C ILE A 64 1.08 4.44 7.00
N ALA A 65 1.75 3.41 6.50
CA ALA A 65 1.76 2.08 7.10
C ALA A 65 2.29 2.10 8.55
N CYS A 66 3.34 2.88 8.82
CA CYS A 66 3.89 3.02 10.18
C CYS A 66 2.87 3.61 11.16
N ILE A 67 2.16 4.66 10.77
CA ILE A 67 1.12 5.26 11.63
C ILE A 67 -0.09 4.33 11.78
N VAL A 68 -0.51 3.66 10.70
CA VAL A 68 -1.60 2.67 10.77
C VAL A 68 -1.24 1.53 11.71
N ALA A 69 0.01 1.05 11.67
CA ALA A 69 0.51 -0.06 12.48
C ALA A 69 0.39 0.20 14.00
N GLU A 70 0.53 1.46 14.44
CA GLU A 70 0.33 1.83 15.85
C GLU A 70 -1.07 1.45 16.35
N TYR A 71 -2.11 1.57 15.50
CA TYR A 71 -3.49 1.23 15.88
C TYR A 71 -3.76 -0.28 15.91
N PHE A 72 -2.95 -1.07 15.19
CA PHE A 72 -3.06 -2.53 15.17
C PHE A 72 -2.07 -3.21 16.11
N ASP A 73 -1.07 -2.47 16.62
CA ASP A 73 0.05 -2.98 17.45
C ASP A 73 0.81 -4.11 16.75
N VAL A 74 1.19 -3.90 15.50
CA VAL A 74 1.85 -4.90 14.65
C VAL A 74 3.05 -4.31 13.90
N PRO A 75 4.02 -5.15 13.51
CA PRO A 75 5.15 -4.71 12.70
C PRO A 75 4.75 -4.34 11.28
N VAL A 76 5.55 -3.45 10.66
CA VAL A 76 5.47 -3.08 9.25
C VAL A 76 6.61 -3.71 8.48
N VAL A 77 6.29 -4.39 7.40
CA VAL A 77 7.24 -4.84 6.38
C VAL A 77 6.98 -4.05 5.10
N PHE A 78 8.02 -3.66 4.39
CA PHE A 78 7.84 -3.00 3.10
C PHE A 78 8.62 -3.69 1.98
N ALA A 79 7.96 -3.85 0.85
CA ALA A 79 8.57 -4.32 -0.37
C ALA A 79 9.50 -3.24 -0.94
N LYS A 80 10.73 -3.63 -1.28
CA LYS A 80 11.73 -2.74 -1.90
C LYS A 80 11.66 -2.86 -3.40
N LYS A 81 11.76 -1.73 -4.09
CA LYS A 81 11.94 -1.69 -5.55
C LYS A 81 13.41 -1.90 -5.87
N THR A 82 13.71 -2.84 -6.72
CA THR A 82 15.09 -3.11 -7.12
C THR A 82 15.25 -3.16 -8.64
N LYS A 83 16.41 -2.71 -9.09
CA LYS A 83 16.85 -2.83 -10.49
C LYS A 83 17.93 -3.90 -10.65
N THR A 84 18.43 -4.46 -9.54
CA THR A 84 19.58 -5.36 -9.54
C THR A 84 19.20 -6.77 -9.12
N LYS A 85 19.79 -7.76 -9.80
CA LYS A 85 19.61 -9.19 -9.51
C LYS A 85 20.39 -9.69 -8.30
N ASN A 86 21.32 -8.88 -7.76
CA ASN A 86 22.17 -9.27 -6.63
C ASN A 86 21.55 -8.81 -5.31
N ILE A 87 20.66 -9.65 -4.77
CA ILE A 87 20.09 -9.44 -3.46
C ILE A 87 20.68 -10.47 -2.53
N ALA A 88 21.33 -10.01 -1.47
CA ALA A 88 21.84 -10.88 -0.42
C ALA A 88 20.67 -11.44 0.40
N GLY A 89 20.67 -12.76 0.59
CA GLY A 89 19.66 -13.46 1.37
C GLY A 89 18.50 -14.04 0.53
N GLU A 90 17.68 -14.84 1.18
CA GLU A 90 16.46 -15.40 0.56
C GLU A 90 15.33 -14.37 0.54
N VAL A 91 14.78 -14.15 -0.66
CA VAL A 91 13.70 -13.18 -0.86
C VAL A 91 12.56 -13.78 -1.67
N TYR A 92 11.36 -13.26 -1.46
CA TYR A 92 10.28 -13.34 -2.43
C TYR A 92 10.44 -12.20 -3.40
N THR A 93 10.20 -12.44 -4.69
CA THR A 93 10.33 -11.41 -5.73
C THR A 93 9.21 -11.56 -6.77
N THR A 94 8.70 -10.43 -7.22
CA THR A 94 7.75 -10.39 -8.34
C THR A 94 7.94 -9.11 -9.17
N LYS A 95 7.43 -9.13 -10.40
CA LYS A 95 7.52 -8.00 -11.32
C LYS A 95 6.28 -7.12 -11.20
N VAL A 96 6.51 -5.81 -11.14
CA VAL A 96 5.46 -4.80 -11.17
C VAL A 96 5.68 -3.86 -12.35
N GLU A 97 4.64 -3.64 -13.13
CA GLU A 97 4.65 -2.69 -14.22
C GLU A 97 4.27 -1.29 -13.71
N SER A 98 5.19 -0.31 -13.83
CA SER A 98 4.89 1.09 -13.54
C SER A 98 4.11 1.70 -14.69
N PHE A 99 2.85 2.02 -14.43
CA PHE A 99 2.02 2.68 -15.43
C PHE A 99 2.49 4.10 -15.78
N THR A 100 3.03 4.83 -14.80
CA THR A 100 3.45 6.23 -14.96
C THR A 100 4.71 6.36 -15.82
N HIS A 101 5.58 5.34 -15.84
CA HIS A 101 6.87 5.37 -16.51
C HIS A 101 7.05 4.29 -17.58
N GLY A 102 6.06 3.41 -17.79
CA GLY A 102 6.15 2.29 -18.74
C GLY A 102 7.30 1.32 -18.44
N THR A 103 7.83 1.36 -17.22
CA THR A 103 8.97 0.53 -16.80
C THR A 103 8.50 -0.64 -15.94
N VAL A 104 9.08 -1.80 -16.16
CA VAL A 104 8.93 -2.97 -15.28
C VAL A 104 10.06 -2.94 -14.27
N TYR A 105 9.72 -3.14 -12.99
CA TYR A 105 10.69 -3.27 -11.91
C TYR A 105 10.34 -4.46 -11.03
N ASP A 106 11.35 -5.02 -10.39
CA ASP A 106 11.14 -6.08 -9.43
C ASP A 106 10.87 -5.47 -8.06
N ILE A 107 9.94 -6.06 -7.32
CA ILE A 107 9.73 -5.80 -5.89
C ILE A 107 10.14 -7.03 -5.10
N ILE A 108 10.72 -6.81 -3.94
CA ILE A 108 11.26 -7.86 -3.10
C ILE A 108 10.89 -7.69 -1.64
N VAL A 109 10.71 -8.81 -0.96
CA VAL A 109 10.59 -8.89 0.51
C VAL A 109 11.47 -10.04 1.00
N SER A 110 12.21 -9.84 2.10
CA SER A 110 12.97 -10.92 2.72
C SER A 110 12.04 -12.00 3.27
N LYS A 111 12.40 -13.27 3.03
CA LYS A 111 11.68 -14.41 3.60
C LYS A 111 11.73 -14.47 5.13
N GLU A 112 12.67 -13.77 5.74
CA GLU A 112 12.78 -13.63 7.19
C GLU A 112 11.59 -12.87 7.79
N PHE A 113 10.98 -11.94 7.03
CA PHE A 113 9.96 -11.02 7.55
C PHE A 113 8.55 -11.27 7.02
N LEU A 114 8.38 -12.24 6.11
CA LEU A 114 7.07 -12.60 5.57
C LEU A 114 6.99 -14.10 5.37
N GLY A 115 5.98 -14.75 5.95
CA GLY A 115 5.84 -16.20 5.86
C GLY A 115 4.54 -16.75 6.41
N LYS A 116 4.49 -18.07 6.47
CA LYS A 116 3.32 -18.82 6.96
C LYS A 116 2.98 -18.43 8.40
N GLY A 117 1.70 -18.15 8.63
CA GLY A 117 1.18 -17.67 9.92
C GLY A 117 1.06 -16.15 10.02
N ASP A 118 1.60 -15.42 9.05
CA ASP A 118 1.32 -13.99 8.94
C ASP A 118 -0.08 -13.75 8.37
N LYS A 119 -0.84 -12.89 9.06
CA LYS A 119 -2.14 -12.37 8.63
C LYS A 119 -1.96 -10.91 8.25
N VAL A 120 -1.90 -10.64 6.96
CA VAL A 120 -1.34 -9.42 6.38
C VAL A 120 -2.44 -8.46 5.97
N LEU A 121 -2.36 -7.22 6.47
CA LEU A 121 -3.07 -6.07 5.91
C LEU A 121 -2.11 -5.30 4.99
N VAL A 122 -2.48 -5.14 3.72
CA VAL A 122 -1.74 -4.27 2.79
C VAL A 122 -2.19 -2.83 2.98
N ILE A 123 -1.24 -1.90 3.08
CA ILE A 123 -1.51 -0.44 3.14
C ILE A 123 -0.76 0.25 2.00
N ASP A 124 -1.47 1.11 1.25
CA ASP A 124 -0.84 1.92 0.20
C ASP A 124 -1.54 3.29 0.06
N ASP A 125 -0.86 4.26 -0.57
CA ASP A 125 -1.36 5.62 -0.74
C ASP A 125 -2.40 5.74 -1.89
N PHE A 126 -2.13 5.11 -3.03
CA PHE A 126 -2.99 5.19 -4.22
C PHE A 126 -3.32 3.83 -4.83
N LEU A 127 -4.57 3.65 -5.21
CA LEU A 127 -5.01 2.60 -6.13
C LEU A 127 -5.36 3.20 -7.49
N ALA A 128 -4.52 2.94 -8.48
CA ALA A 128 -4.75 3.28 -9.88
C ALA A 128 -5.21 2.04 -10.66
N LYS A 129 -4.31 1.38 -11.38
CA LYS A 129 -4.58 0.10 -12.07
C LYS A 129 -4.37 -1.14 -11.20
N GLY A 130 -3.98 -0.96 -9.94
CA GLY A 130 -3.79 -2.04 -8.96
C GLY A 130 -2.54 -2.90 -9.17
N LYS A 131 -1.59 -2.51 -10.02
CA LYS A 131 -0.40 -3.31 -10.31
C LYS A 131 0.52 -3.50 -9.11
N ALA A 132 0.68 -2.46 -8.26
CA ALA A 132 1.45 -2.56 -7.02
C ALA A 132 0.77 -3.53 -6.05
N LEU A 133 -0.55 -3.42 -5.89
CA LEU A 133 -1.33 -4.30 -5.03
C LEU A 133 -1.29 -5.76 -5.53
N ASP A 134 -1.38 -6.00 -6.85
CA ASP A 134 -1.18 -7.34 -7.44
C ASP A 134 0.20 -7.92 -7.07
N GLY A 135 1.24 -7.10 -7.17
CA GLY A 135 2.60 -7.52 -6.81
C GLY A 135 2.70 -7.90 -5.32
N LEU A 136 2.17 -7.05 -4.43
CA LEU A 136 2.16 -7.33 -2.99
C LEU A 136 1.35 -8.60 -2.68
N THR A 137 0.19 -8.79 -3.30
CA THR A 137 -0.62 -10.00 -3.16
C THR A 137 0.15 -11.24 -3.61
N THR A 138 0.88 -11.16 -4.72
CA THR A 138 1.74 -12.26 -5.20
C THR A 138 2.81 -12.61 -4.16
N LEU A 139 3.51 -11.62 -3.57
CA LEU A 139 4.51 -11.87 -2.52
C LEU A 139 3.90 -12.53 -1.28
N ILE A 140 2.69 -12.13 -0.89
CA ILE A 140 1.94 -12.74 0.23
C ILE A 140 1.63 -14.21 -0.10
N GLN A 141 1.11 -14.49 -1.29
CA GLN A 141 0.79 -15.86 -1.74
C GLN A 141 2.05 -16.74 -1.78
N ASP A 142 3.14 -16.25 -2.37
CA ASP A 142 4.41 -16.99 -2.48
C ASP A 142 5.03 -17.27 -1.11
N SER A 143 4.77 -16.43 -0.12
CA SER A 143 5.25 -16.62 1.25
C SER A 143 4.43 -17.62 2.07
N GLY A 144 3.24 -17.97 1.60
CA GLY A 144 2.26 -18.75 2.36
C GLY A 144 1.58 -17.99 3.48
N ALA A 145 1.68 -16.67 3.50
CA ALA A 145 0.94 -15.78 4.39
C ALA A 145 -0.52 -15.63 3.90
N GLU A 146 -1.39 -15.18 4.79
CA GLU A 146 -2.78 -14.87 4.53
C GLU A 146 -2.97 -13.39 4.22
N LEU A 147 -3.60 -13.03 3.11
CA LEU A 147 -4.05 -11.67 2.84
C LEU A 147 -5.40 -11.46 3.54
N VAL A 148 -5.43 -10.62 4.57
CA VAL A 148 -6.67 -10.25 5.28
C VAL A 148 -7.44 -9.18 4.51
N GLY A 149 -6.72 -8.22 3.92
CA GLY A 149 -7.32 -7.17 3.13
C GLY A 149 -6.33 -6.10 2.69
N ALA A 150 -6.85 -5.04 2.06
CA ALA A 150 -6.06 -3.91 1.62
C ALA A 150 -6.72 -2.58 2.01
N GLY A 151 -5.96 -1.72 2.69
CA GLY A 151 -6.33 -0.36 3.03
C GLY A 151 -5.65 0.63 2.09
N ILE A 152 -6.43 1.26 1.22
CA ILE A 152 -5.95 2.25 0.25
C ILE A 152 -6.49 3.62 0.63
N VAL A 153 -5.61 4.62 0.68
CA VAL A 153 -6.02 5.98 1.09
C VAL A 153 -6.82 6.65 -0.01
N ILE A 154 -6.36 6.60 -1.26
CA ILE A 154 -7.03 7.24 -2.40
C ILE A 154 -7.17 6.25 -3.56
N GLU A 155 -8.40 5.96 -3.93
CA GLU A 155 -8.70 5.21 -5.15
C GLU A 155 -8.98 6.18 -6.31
N LYS A 156 -8.39 5.92 -7.46
CA LYS A 156 -8.72 6.60 -8.73
C LYS A 156 -9.91 5.90 -9.39
N GLY A 157 -11.13 6.20 -8.93
CA GLY A 157 -12.35 5.51 -9.31
C GLY A 157 -12.71 5.54 -10.80
N PHE A 158 -12.00 6.35 -11.63
CA PHE A 158 -12.13 6.34 -13.10
C PHE A 158 -11.22 5.29 -13.77
N GLN A 159 -10.42 4.56 -13.00
CA GLN A 159 -9.60 3.43 -13.43
C GLN A 159 -10.17 2.13 -12.87
N ASP A 160 -9.88 1.03 -13.52
CA ASP A 160 -10.47 -0.28 -13.25
C ASP A 160 -9.80 -1.05 -12.10
N GLY A 161 -8.81 -0.45 -11.43
CA GLY A 161 -8.02 -1.12 -10.39
C GLY A 161 -8.85 -1.66 -9.24
N GLY A 162 -9.76 -0.84 -8.68
CA GLY A 162 -10.62 -1.24 -7.57
C GLY A 162 -11.56 -2.39 -7.96
N LYS A 163 -12.27 -2.25 -9.09
CA LYS A 163 -13.15 -3.31 -9.60
C LYS A 163 -12.38 -4.63 -9.78
N ARG A 164 -11.21 -4.58 -10.42
CA ARG A 164 -10.39 -5.75 -10.68
C ARG A 164 -9.89 -6.44 -9.41
N ILE A 165 -9.59 -5.69 -8.36
CA ILE A 165 -9.18 -6.25 -7.07
C ILE A 165 -10.39 -6.91 -6.38
N LEU A 166 -11.54 -6.27 -6.36
CA LEU A 166 -12.77 -6.83 -5.78
C LEU A 166 -13.23 -8.11 -6.49
N ASP A 167 -13.04 -8.20 -7.82
CA ASP A 167 -13.38 -9.40 -8.60
C ASP A 167 -12.46 -10.60 -8.28
N LYS A 168 -11.34 -10.39 -7.59
CA LYS A 168 -10.41 -11.45 -7.15
C LYS A 168 -10.71 -12.01 -5.75
N GLY A 169 -11.63 -11.42 -5.03
CA GLY A 169 -12.02 -11.77 -3.66
C GLY A 169 -11.34 -10.88 -2.65
#